data_a9b0beca97528c8a15fa1ce99e022251
#
_entry.id   a9b0beca97528c8a15fa1ce99e022251
#
_cell.length_a   1.000
_cell.length_b   1.000
_cell.length_c   1.000
_cell.angle_alpha   90.00
_cell.angle_beta   90.00
_cell.angle_gamma   90.00
#
_symmetry.space_group_name_H-M   'P 1'
#
loop_
_entity.id
_entity.type
_entity.pdbx_description
1 polymer ?
#
loop_
_entity_poly.entity_id
_entity_poly.type
_entity_poly.pdbx_seq_one_letter_code
_entity_poly.pdbx_strand_id
1 'polypeptide(L)'
;MEYIAFINKENDNYVAVVPDLGITSSYGKTFVDAVHYIKEAAELYCEDLNSLPKSSTLETLLARTDLDLPKDAMPQLIDIKVEKLKRINIMMRTDILEVLPERLVEFNGNRSAYLQNLVLNDLRNTNIYI
;
A
#
# COMPACT_ATOMS: atom_id res chain seq x y z
N MET A 1 -1.02 -1.04 -8.37
CA MET A 1 -2.20 -0.20 -8.67
C MET A 1 -1.81 1.27 -8.60
N GLU A 2 -2.13 2.03 -9.63
CA GLU A 2 -1.78 3.44 -9.70
C GLU A 2 -3.02 4.31 -9.54
N TYR A 3 -2.91 5.37 -8.74
CA TYR A 3 -3.97 6.35 -8.55
C TYR A 3 -3.43 7.75 -8.81
N ILE A 4 -4.32 8.68 -9.12
CA ILE A 4 -3.96 10.08 -9.30
C ILE A 4 -4.24 10.82 -8.00
N ALA A 5 -3.21 11.47 -7.47
CA ALA A 5 -3.32 12.41 -6.37
C ALA A 5 -3.29 13.83 -6.92
N PHE A 6 -4.03 14.75 -6.28
CA PHE A 6 -3.95 16.17 -6.60
C PHE A 6 -3.30 16.90 -5.43
N ILE A 7 -2.27 17.67 -5.74
CA ILE A 7 -1.43 18.33 -4.74
C ILE A 7 -1.47 19.84 -4.97
N ASN A 8 -1.79 20.59 -3.92
CA ASN A 8 -1.78 22.04 -3.96
C ASN A 8 -1.12 22.61 -2.70
N LYS A 9 -0.64 23.82 -2.79
CA LYS A 9 -0.06 24.53 -1.66
C LYS A 9 -1.16 25.31 -0.95
N GLU A 10 -1.25 25.12 0.36
CA GLU A 10 -2.20 25.80 1.22
C GLU A 10 -1.44 26.38 2.42
N ASN A 11 -1.37 27.72 2.50
CA ASN A 11 -0.53 28.41 3.48
C ASN A 11 0.93 27.95 3.33
N ASP A 12 1.53 27.41 4.39
CA ASP A 12 2.91 26.94 4.37
C ASP A 12 3.05 25.44 4.12
N ASN A 13 1.93 24.75 3.90
CA ASN A 13 1.91 23.31 3.72
C ASN A 13 1.35 22.91 2.36
N TYR A 14 1.72 21.73 1.90
CA TYR A 14 1.12 21.10 0.73
C TYR A 14 0.06 20.12 1.17
N VAL A 15 -1.11 20.21 0.53
CA VAL A 15 -2.23 19.31 0.75
C VAL A 15 -2.33 18.37 -0.45
N ALA A 16 -2.53 17.10 -0.18
CA ALA A 16 -2.71 16.08 -1.20
C ALA A 16 -4.03 15.34 -0.97
N VAL A 17 -4.73 15.04 -2.06
CA VAL A 17 -5.97 14.27 -2.04
C VAL A 17 -5.93 13.21 -3.12
N VAL A 18 -6.42 12.00 -2.79
CA VAL A 18 -6.63 10.93 -3.76
C VAL A 18 -8.14 10.71 -3.88
N PRO A 19 -8.78 11.27 -4.92
CA PRO A 19 -10.25 11.21 -5.05
C PRO A 19 -10.80 9.80 -5.10
N ASP A 20 -10.13 8.88 -5.80
CA ASP A 20 -10.61 7.50 -5.93
C ASP A 20 -10.62 6.74 -4.60
N LEU A 21 -9.83 7.16 -3.64
CA LEU A 21 -9.78 6.57 -2.30
C LEU A 21 -10.47 7.43 -1.25
N GLY A 22 -10.79 8.69 -1.58
CA GLY A 22 -11.42 9.62 -0.64
C GLY A 22 -10.53 10.00 0.54
N ILE A 23 -9.22 9.99 0.36
CA ILE A 23 -8.25 10.33 1.42
C ILE A 23 -7.57 11.66 1.16
N THR A 24 -7.19 12.33 2.23
CA THR A 24 -6.52 13.63 2.21
C THR A 24 -5.38 13.64 3.22
N SER A 25 -4.28 14.31 2.89
CA SER A 25 -3.15 14.55 3.80
C SER A 25 -2.71 16.00 3.69
N SER A 26 -2.39 16.62 4.83
CA SER A 26 -1.97 18.02 4.92
C SER A 26 -0.60 18.23 5.58
N TYR A 27 0.20 17.18 5.65
CA TYR A 27 1.45 17.20 6.42
C TYR A 27 2.70 17.53 5.61
N GLY A 28 2.61 17.71 4.31
CA GLY A 28 3.78 17.96 3.49
C GLY A 28 4.27 19.41 3.58
N LYS A 29 5.53 19.63 3.95
CA LYS A 29 6.15 20.94 3.88
C LYS A 29 6.74 21.24 2.51
N THR A 30 7.04 20.23 1.74
CA THR A 30 7.48 20.32 0.34
C THR A 30 6.55 19.47 -0.53
N PHE A 31 6.60 19.70 -1.84
CA PHE A 31 5.84 18.88 -2.78
C PHE A 31 6.22 17.40 -2.68
N VAL A 32 7.50 17.11 -2.57
CA VAL A 32 8.01 15.73 -2.46
C VAL A 32 7.50 15.08 -1.18
N ASP A 33 7.53 15.79 -0.07
CA ASP A 33 7.00 15.28 1.20
C ASP A 33 5.50 14.97 1.09
N ALA A 34 4.74 15.84 0.44
CA ALA A 34 3.31 15.62 0.24
C ALA A 34 3.03 14.36 -0.57
N VAL A 35 3.82 14.09 -1.61
CA VAL A 35 3.72 12.87 -2.41
C VAL A 35 4.01 11.63 -1.55
N HIS A 36 5.06 11.67 -0.74
CA HIS A 36 5.40 10.55 0.15
C HIS A 36 4.31 10.29 1.19
N TYR A 37 3.82 11.33 1.86
CA TYR A 37 2.79 11.17 2.88
C TYR A 37 1.48 10.67 2.32
N ILE A 38 1.05 11.17 1.17
CA ILE A 38 -0.21 10.69 0.57
C ILE A 38 -0.08 9.25 0.08
N LYS A 39 1.08 8.86 -0.41
CA LYS A 39 1.35 7.48 -0.80
C LYS A 39 1.27 6.55 0.41
N GLU A 40 1.93 6.89 1.51
CA GLU A 40 1.88 6.11 2.75
C GLU A 40 0.45 5.99 3.27
N ALA A 41 -0.29 7.10 3.30
CA ALA A 41 -1.67 7.11 3.75
C ALA A 41 -2.56 6.25 2.86
N ALA A 42 -2.34 6.28 1.55
CA ALA A 42 -3.09 5.47 0.60
C ALA A 42 -2.79 3.98 0.77
N GLU A 43 -1.52 3.62 0.96
CA GLU A 43 -1.12 2.23 1.19
C GLU A 43 -1.73 1.69 2.48
N LEU A 44 -1.70 2.47 3.55
CA LEU A 44 -2.29 2.10 4.83
C LEU A 44 -3.82 1.93 4.72
N TYR A 45 -4.49 2.85 4.04
CA TYR A 45 -5.93 2.78 3.81
C TYR A 45 -6.31 1.52 3.01
N CYS A 46 -5.54 1.19 1.99
CA CYS A 46 -5.82 0.06 1.11
C CYS A 46 -5.56 -1.30 1.76
N GLU A 47 -4.74 -1.36 2.82
CA GLU A 47 -4.50 -2.61 3.55
C GLU A 47 -5.77 -3.23 4.11
N ASP A 48 -6.73 -2.38 4.53
CA ASP A 48 -7.97 -2.83 5.15
C ASP A 48 -9.07 -3.15 4.13
N LEU A 49 -8.83 -2.90 2.84
CA LEU A 49 -9.83 -3.12 1.81
C LEU A 49 -9.77 -4.56 1.26
N ASN A 50 -10.94 -5.16 1.05
CA ASN A 50 -11.03 -6.48 0.42
C ASN A 50 -10.64 -6.46 -1.05
N SER A 51 -10.91 -5.34 -1.73
CA SER A 51 -10.52 -5.10 -3.11
C SER A 51 -10.19 -3.63 -3.29
N LEU A 52 -9.24 -3.33 -4.17
CA LEU A 52 -8.87 -1.95 -4.45
C LEU A 52 -9.89 -1.30 -5.37
N PRO A 53 -10.29 -0.04 -5.10
CA PRO A 53 -11.14 0.70 -6.02
C PRO A 53 -10.50 0.83 -7.40
N LYS A 54 -11.34 0.89 -8.41
CA LYS A 54 -10.88 1.10 -9.79
C LYS A 54 -10.29 2.49 -9.93
N SER A 55 -9.13 2.58 -10.58
CA SER A 55 -8.48 3.84 -10.86
C SER A 55 -9.21 4.60 -11.96
N SER A 56 -9.50 5.87 -11.72
CA SER A 56 -10.09 6.78 -12.72
C SER A 56 -9.03 7.44 -13.58
N THR A 57 -9.38 7.80 -14.81
CA THR A 57 -8.50 8.60 -15.68
C THR A 57 -8.46 10.05 -15.21
N LEU A 58 -7.43 10.78 -15.59
CA LEU A 58 -7.30 12.19 -15.27
C LEU A 58 -8.49 12.99 -15.81
N GLU A 59 -8.92 12.71 -17.03
CA GLU A 59 -10.04 13.38 -17.66
C GLU A 59 -11.34 13.17 -16.88
N THR A 60 -11.58 11.95 -16.42
CA THR A 60 -12.76 11.63 -15.60
C THR A 60 -12.75 12.40 -14.29
N LEU A 61 -11.59 12.47 -13.63
CA LEU A 61 -11.47 13.20 -12.36
C LEU A 61 -11.65 14.69 -12.54
N LEU A 62 -11.09 15.27 -13.59
CA LEU A 62 -11.23 16.70 -13.89
C LEU A 62 -12.65 17.09 -14.29
N ALA A 63 -13.42 16.16 -14.84
CA ALA A 63 -14.80 16.38 -15.23
C ALA A 63 -15.78 16.29 -14.03
N ARG A 64 -15.36 15.75 -12.90
CA ARG A 64 -16.21 15.65 -11.71
C ARG A 64 -16.43 17.01 -11.07
N THR A 65 -17.67 17.35 -10.81
CA THR A 65 -18.05 18.62 -10.19
C THR A 65 -18.11 18.55 -8.66
N ASP A 66 -18.12 17.33 -8.11
CA ASP A 66 -18.16 17.09 -6.67
C ASP A 66 -16.79 17.20 -6.01
N LEU A 67 -15.72 17.22 -6.81
CA LEU A 67 -14.36 17.43 -6.33
C LEU A 67 -14.08 18.93 -6.25
N ASP A 68 -13.91 19.43 -5.05
CA ASP A 68 -13.56 20.85 -4.83
C ASP A 68 -12.04 21.03 -4.93
N LEU A 69 -11.52 20.86 -6.15
CA LEU A 69 -10.10 20.98 -6.40
C LEU A 69 -9.70 22.43 -6.65
N PRO A 70 -8.68 22.95 -5.94
CA PRO A 70 -8.11 24.26 -6.25
C PRO A 70 -7.59 24.33 -7.68
N LYS A 71 -7.60 25.53 -8.27
CA LYS A 71 -7.10 25.72 -9.64
C LYS A 71 -5.63 25.40 -9.82
N ASP A 72 -4.84 25.54 -8.75
CA ASP A 72 -3.41 25.25 -8.75
C ASP A 72 -3.09 23.80 -8.37
N ALA A 73 -4.10 22.97 -8.17
CA ALA A 73 -3.88 21.56 -7.86
C ALA A 73 -3.17 20.85 -9.00
N MET A 74 -2.07 20.19 -8.69
CA MET A 74 -1.26 19.46 -9.67
C MET A 74 -1.54 17.96 -9.56
N PRO A 75 -1.84 17.29 -10.67
CA PRO A 75 -2.01 15.84 -10.65
C PRO A 75 -0.64 15.15 -10.52
N GLN A 76 -0.60 14.13 -9.70
CA GLN A 76 0.59 13.30 -9.50
C GLN A 76 0.17 11.84 -9.45
N LEU A 77 0.81 11.03 -10.29
CA LEU A 77 0.59 9.59 -10.26
C LEU A 77 1.29 8.99 -9.06
N ILE A 78 0.57 8.17 -8.28
CA ILE A 78 1.13 7.42 -7.17
C ILE A 78 0.93 5.93 -7.40
N ASP A 79 1.98 5.15 -7.21
CA ASP A 79 1.95 3.70 -7.33
C ASP A 79 1.83 3.09 -5.92
N ILE A 80 0.71 2.41 -5.69
CA ILE A 80 0.39 1.83 -4.39
C ILE A 80 0.66 0.34 -4.42
N LYS A 81 1.52 -0.10 -3.50
CA LYS A 81 1.84 -1.51 -3.30
C LYS A 81 1.19 -1.97 -2.01
N VAL A 82 0.24 -2.87 -2.14
CA VAL A 82 -0.45 -3.45 -0.98
C VAL A 82 -0.18 -4.94 -0.96
N GLU A 83 0.47 -5.39 0.10
CA GLU A 83 0.64 -6.81 0.35
C GLU A 83 -0.63 -7.33 1.00
N LYS A 84 -1.39 -8.13 0.26
CA LYS A 84 -2.61 -8.72 0.80
C LYS A 84 -2.31 -10.06 1.43
N LEU A 85 -2.70 -10.19 2.70
CA LEU A 85 -2.56 -11.42 3.45
C LEU A 85 -3.93 -12.09 3.53
N LYS A 86 -3.93 -13.39 3.28
CA LYS A 86 -5.11 -14.22 3.44
C LYS A 86 -4.80 -15.30 4.46
N ARG A 87 -5.69 -15.48 5.44
CA ARG A 87 -5.53 -16.55 6.41
C ARG A 87 -5.75 -17.90 5.74
N ILE A 88 -4.79 -18.80 5.89
CA ILE A 88 -4.92 -20.19 5.47
C ILE A 88 -4.61 -21.11 6.66
N ASN A 89 -5.20 -22.29 6.65
CA ASN A 89 -4.90 -23.32 7.64
C ASN A 89 -4.08 -24.42 6.96
N ILE A 90 -2.95 -24.76 7.58
CA ILE A 90 -2.11 -25.87 7.13
C ILE A 90 -1.95 -26.87 8.24
N MET A 91 -1.87 -28.15 7.88
CA MET A 91 -1.51 -29.21 8.79
C MET A 91 -0.01 -29.46 8.73
N MET A 92 0.60 -29.71 9.88
CA MET A 92 2.03 -29.92 9.97
C MET A 92 2.31 -31.06 10.97
N ARG A 93 3.34 -31.84 10.69
CA ARG A 93 3.73 -32.92 11.60
C ARG A 93 4.14 -32.33 12.94
N THR A 94 3.77 -33.05 14.03
CA THR A 94 4.02 -32.57 15.39
C THR A 94 5.52 -32.47 15.71
N ASP A 95 6.35 -33.38 15.17
CA ASP A 95 7.79 -33.33 15.36
C ASP A 95 8.42 -32.07 14.75
N ILE A 96 7.87 -31.60 13.63
CA ILE A 96 8.31 -30.33 13.00
C ILE A 96 7.89 -29.15 13.89
N LEU A 97 6.65 -29.15 14.40
CA LEU A 97 6.17 -28.08 15.26
C LEU A 97 6.97 -27.94 16.55
N GLU A 98 7.50 -29.06 17.08
CA GLU A 98 8.29 -29.05 18.31
C GLU A 98 9.64 -28.33 18.14
N VAL A 99 10.27 -28.45 16.97
CA VAL A 99 11.58 -27.83 16.71
C VAL A 99 11.47 -26.46 16.02
N LEU A 100 10.30 -26.13 15.49
CA LEU A 100 10.07 -24.87 14.77
C LEU A 100 10.43 -23.62 15.59
N PRO A 101 10.10 -23.53 16.91
CA PRO A 101 10.44 -22.33 17.69
C PRO A 101 11.91 -21.95 17.67
N GLU A 102 12.84 -22.90 17.53
CA GLU A 102 14.26 -22.62 17.46
C GLU A 102 14.62 -21.79 16.22
N ARG A 103 13.90 -21.99 15.12
CA ARG A 103 14.12 -21.25 13.88
C ARG A 103 13.37 -19.90 13.86
N LEU A 104 12.35 -19.75 14.70
CA LEU A 104 11.53 -18.53 14.70
C LEU A 104 12.18 -17.36 15.41
N VAL A 105 13.30 -17.57 16.10
CA VAL A 105 14.00 -16.51 16.83
C VAL A 105 14.35 -15.34 15.88
N GLU A 106 14.81 -15.66 14.68
CA GLU A 106 15.14 -14.66 13.65
C GLU A 106 13.90 -13.91 13.12
N PHE A 107 12.71 -14.43 13.36
CA PHE A 107 11.43 -13.88 12.91
C PHE A 107 10.57 -13.40 14.08
N ASN A 108 11.17 -13.13 15.24
CA ASN A 108 10.47 -12.66 16.44
C ASN A 108 9.31 -13.59 16.86
N GLY A 109 9.45 -14.89 16.64
CA GLY A 109 8.41 -15.88 16.95
C GLY A 109 7.26 -15.94 15.94
N ASN A 110 7.34 -15.23 14.83
CA ASN A 110 6.27 -15.17 13.83
C ASN A 110 6.38 -16.31 12.82
N ARG A 111 5.54 -17.34 12.99
CA ARG A 111 5.51 -18.51 12.10
C ARG A 111 5.11 -18.14 10.66
N SER A 112 4.16 -17.24 10.51
CA SER A 112 3.70 -16.82 9.18
C SER A 112 4.82 -16.17 8.37
N ALA A 113 5.60 -15.29 9.00
CA ALA A 113 6.74 -14.65 8.35
C ALA A 113 7.81 -15.67 7.95
N TYR A 114 8.12 -16.63 8.81
CA TYR A 114 9.08 -17.67 8.52
C TYR A 114 8.64 -18.55 7.34
N LEU A 115 7.40 -19.02 7.36
CA LEU A 115 6.85 -19.86 6.29
C LEU A 115 6.79 -19.12 4.96
N GLN A 116 6.39 -17.84 4.95
CA GLN A 116 6.39 -17.02 3.74
C GLN A 116 7.78 -16.87 3.16
N ASN A 117 8.78 -16.65 4.02
CA ASN A 117 10.16 -16.53 3.58
C ASN A 117 10.66 -17.83 2.93
N LEU A 118 10.36 -18.99 3.52
CA LEU A 118 10.72 -20.30 2.95
C LEU A 118 10.07 -20.50 1.58
N VAL A 119 8.78 -20.20 1.47
CA VAL A 119 8.05 -20.35 0.20
C VAL A 119 8.60 -19.42 -0.86
N LEU A 120 8.85 -18.15 -0.52
CA LEU A 120 9.42 -17.19 -1.45
C LEU A 120 10.80 -17.62 -1.95
N ASN A 121 11.65 -18.11 -1.06
CA ASN A 121 12.99 -18.60 -1.43
C ASN A 121 12.89 -19.78 -2.39
N ASP A 122 11.99 -20.73 -2.14
CA ASP A 122 11.79 -21.87 -3.01
C ASP A 122 11.27 -21.46 -4.39
N LEU A 123 10.28 -20.58 -4.43
CA LEU A 123 9.70 -20.09 -5.68
C LEU A 123 10.70 -19.31 -6.53
N ARG A 124 11.57 -18.53 -5.88
CA ARG A 124 12.63 -17.80 -6.58
C ARG A 124 13.70 -18.74 -7.13
N ASN A 125 14.08 -19.77 -6.36
CA ASN A 125 15.07 -20.76 -6.79
C ASN A 125 14.58 -21.62 -7.96
N THR A 126 13.28 -21.79 -8.09
CA THR A 126 12.65 -22.54 -9.20
C THR A 126 12.19 -21.65 -10.34
N ASN A 127 12.48 -20.34 -10.30
CA ASN A 127 12.08 -19.35 -11.32
C ASN A 127 10.57 -19.22 -11.53
N ILE A 128 9.76 -19.61 -10.53
CA ILE A 128 8.31 -19.46 -10.57
C ILE A 128 7.90 -18.06 -10.16
N TYR A 129 8.69 -17.44 -9.27
CA TYR A 129 8.42 -16.10 -8.75
C TYR A 129 9.67 -15.23 -8.88
N ILE A 130 9.49 -14.03 -9.41
CA ILE A 130 10.58 -13.08 -9.65
C ILE A 130 10.55 -11.95 -8.64
#